data_2bc779f57588090cc6280730f76a287e
#
_entry.id   2bc779f57588090cc6280730f76a287e
#
_cell.length_a   1.000
_cell.length_b   1.000
_cell.length_c   1.000
_cell.angle_alpha   90.00
_cell.angle_beta   90.00
_cell.angle_gamma   90.00
#
_symmetry.space_group_name_H-M   'P 1'
#
loop_
_entity.id
_entity.type
_entity.pdbx_description
1 polymer ?
#
loop_
_entity_poly.entity_id
_entity_poly.type
_entity_poly.pdbx_seq_one_letter_code
_entity_poly.pdbx_strand_id
1 'polypeptide(L)'
;MPRAILNLQDAADLRAVQGQWRFAPGFIPGQPNEGLVSQAEGSLARLPDYDDAGWEVCHDITPGRSHGFTFAWYRIKVTLPETVQGQDIRSGRLLFETCVDDYGEIWINGVCDRERGAIQGFNVPQRVVVTTEPQPGQQYTIAVLAANGPLGQPGGGVFVRYALLALEWRTPGY
;
A
#
# COMPACT_ATOMS: atom_id res chain seq x y z
N MET A 1 7.46 21.70 -0.41
CA MET A 1 7.61 21.16 -1.77
C MET A 1 6.25 21.11 -2.44
N PRO A 2 6.10 21.59 -3.67
CA PRO A 2 4.88 21.36 -4.44
C PRO A 2 4.62 19.89 -4.63
N ARG A 3 3.33 19.52 -4.76
CA ARG A 3 2.94 18.12 -4.91
C ARG A 3 1.67 17.99 -5.76
N ALA A 4 1.60 16.91 -6.51
CA ALA A 4 0.41 16.45 -7.22
C ALA A 4 0.05 15.05 -6.72
N ILE A 5 -1.24 14.74 -6.60
CA ILE A 5 -1.71 13.56 -5.89
C ILE A 5 -2.67 12.77 -6.78
N LEU A 6 -2.48 11.45 -6.84
CA LEU A 6 -3.47 10.48 -7.29
C LEU A 6 -4.05 9.78 -6.06
N ASN A 7 -5.35 9.80 -5.92
CA ASN A 7 -6.07 9.08 -4.88
C ASN A 7 -6.39 7.66 -5.38
N LEU A 8 -5.70 6.66 -4.85
CA LEU A 8 -5.88 5.26 -5.26
C LEU A 8 -7.20 4.63 -4.76
N GLN A 9 -8.14 5.44 -4.31
CA GLN A 9 -9.54 5.08 -4.02
C GLN A 9 -10.50 5.70 -5.04
N ASP A 10 -10.03 6.68 -5.84
CA ASP A 10 -10.80 7.30 -6.90
C ASP A 10 -10.72 6.47 -8.20
N ALA A 11 -11.86 6.24 -8.83
CA ALA A 11 -11.93 5.41 -10.03
C ALA A 11 -11.20 6.02 -11.25
N ALA A 12 -11.11 7.35 -11.34
CA ALA A 12 -10.39 8.00 -12.44
C ALA A 12 -8.87 7.87 -12.23
N ASP A 13 -8.40 8.07 -11.00
CA ASP A 13 -7.00 7.95 -10.65
C ASP A 13 -6.51 6.49 -10.72
N LEU A 14 -7.34 5.52 -10.31
CA LEU A 14 -7.05 4.10 -10.49
C LEU A 14 -6.91 3.73 -11.97
N ARG A 15 -7.77 4.27 -12.84
CA ARG A 15 -7.63 4.07 -14.31
C ARG A 15 -6.35 4.69 -14.84
N ALA A 16 -5.97 5.88 -14.36
CA ALA A 16 -4.76 6.56 -14.80
C ALA A 16 -3.49 5.74 -14.51
N VAL A 17 -3.46 5.00 -13.42
CA VAL A 17 -2.34 4.10 -13.05
C VAL A 17 -2.59 2.64 -13.44
N GLN A 18 -3.69 2.32 -14.12
CA GLN A 18 -4.11 0.94 -14.46
C GLN A 18 -4.18 0.04 -13.22
N GLY A 19 -4.53 0.63 -12.07
CA GLY A 19 -4.49 -0.03 -10.77
C GLY A 19 -5.79 -0.71 -10.38
N GLN A 20 -5.67 -1.85 -9.69
CA GLN A 20 -6.78 -2.56 -9.09
C GLN A 20 -6.34 -3.12 -7.74
N TRP A 21 -7.00 -2.72 -6.67
CA TRP A 21 -6.76 -3.28 -5.36
C TRP A 21 -7.21 -4.73 -5.27
N ARG A 22 -6.37 -5.54 -4.65
CA ARG A 22 -6.62 -6.93 -4.28
C ARG A 22 -6.52 -7.08 -2.77
N PHE A 23 -7.35 -7.94 -2.20
CA PHE A 23 -7.40 -8.21 -0.76
C PHE A 23 -7.34 -9.71 -0.50
N ALA A 24 -6.56 -10.11 0.50
CA ALA A 24 -6.58 -11.47 1.02
C ALA A 24 -6.35 -11.46 2.54
N PRO A 25 -7.16 -12.19 3.32
CA PRO A 25 -6.93 -12.39 4.73
C PRO A 25 -5.77 -13.36 4.96
N GLY A 26 -5.16 -13.26 6.15
CA GLY A 26 -4.08 -14.13 6.60
C GLY A 26 -2.70 -13.54 6.37
N PHE A 27 -1.76 -13.85 7.28
CA PHE A 27 -0.34 -13.52 7.08
C PHE A 27 0.22 -14.22 5.83
N ILE A 28 -0.17 -15.47 5.66
CA ILE A 28 0.04 -16.23 4.43
C ILE A 28 -1.33 -16.42 3.80
N PRO A 29 -1.63 -15.75 2.67
CA PRO A 29 -2.92 -15.84 2.02
C PRO A 29 -3.32 -17.28 1.73
N GLY A 30 -4.59 -17.63 2.04
CA GLY A 30 -5.11 -18.98 1.87
C GLY A 30 -4.80 -19.95 3.00
N GLN A 31 -4.04 -19.54 4.02
CA GLN A 31 -3.82 -20.32 5.24
C GLN A 31 -4.67 -19.78 6.40
N PRO A 32 -4.99 -20.62 7.39
CA PRO A 32 -5.64 -20.15 8.61
C PRO A 32 -4.86 -19.03 9.28
N ASN A 33 -5.57 -18.03 9.77
CA ASN A 33 -4.99 -16.88 10.45
C ASN A 33 -4.78 -17.18 11.94
N GLU A 34 -4.09 -18.28 12.21
CA GLU A 34 -3.92 -18.84 13.55
C GLU A 34 -2.55 -18.48 14.11
N GLY A 35 -2.56 -17.69 15.18
CA GLY A 35 -1.36 -17.43 16.00
C GLY A 35 -0.25 -16.64 15.31
N LEU A 36 0.89 -16.57 15.99
CA LEU A 36 2.11 -15.98 15.47
C LEU A 36 2.82 -17.01 14.59
N VAL A 37 2.74 -16.84 13.28
CA VAL A 37 3.53 -17.64 12.33
C VAL A 37 4.86 -16.93 12.12
N SER A 38 5.92 -17.52 12.63
CA SER A 38 7.29 -17.11 12.32
C SER A 38 7.77 -17.92 11.12
N GLN A 39 7.80 -17.29 9.94
CA GLN A 39 8.50 -17.84 8.79
C GLN A 39 9.76 -17.02 8.54
N ALA A 40 10.90 -17.69 8.40
CA ALA A 40 12.18 -17.02 8.19
C ALA A 40 12.20 -16.11 6.94
N GLU A 41 11.44 -16.48 5.92
CA GLU A 41 11.35 -15.74 4.66
C GLU A 41 10.18 -14.75 4.61
N GLY A 42 9.31 -14.74 5.60
CA GLY A 42 8.07 -13.94 5.61
C GLY A 42 7.07 -14.39 4.55
N SER A 43 5.96 -13.65 4.42
CA SER A 43 4.95 -13.95 3.41
C SER A 43 5.41 -13.55 2.00
N LEU A 44 5.30 -14.47 1.04
CA LEU A 44 5.60 -14.20 -0.38
C LEU A 44 4.64 -13.17 -1.01
N ALA A 45 3.51 -12.89 -0.36
CA ALA A 45 2.53 -11.90 -0.78
C ALA A 45 3.12 -10.49 -0.97
N ARG A 46 4.28 -10.19 -0.39
CA ARG A 46 5.01 -8.93 -0.58
C ARG A 46 5.69 -8.79 -1.94
N LEU A 47 5.97 -9.92 -2.62
CA LEU A 47 6.79 -9.94 -3.83
C LEU A 47 6.02 -9.45 -5.07
N PRO A 48 6.69 -8.78 -6.01
CA PRO A 48 6.02 -8.23 -7.20
C PRO A 48 5.48 -9.30 -8.15
N ASP A 49 6.10 -10.46 -8.21
CA ASP A 49 5.75 -11.59 -9.06
C ASP A 49 4.75 -12.57 -8.41
N TYR A 50 4.35 -12.31 -7.17
CA TYR A 50 3.32 -13.11 -6.50
C TYR A 50 2.00 -13.06 -7.27
N ASP A 51 1.41 -14.25 -7.51
CA ASP A 51 0.11 -14.36 -8.17
C ASP A 51 -1.02 -14.04 -7.20
N ASP A 52 -1.62 -12.89 -7.38
CA ASP A 52 -2.79 -12.40 -6.62
C ASP A 52 -4.10 -12.45 -7.43
N ALA A 53 -4.11 -13.14 -8.58
CA ALA A 53 -5.29 -13.18 -9.45
C ALA A 53 -6.52 -13.81 -8.77
N GLY A 54 -6.29 -14.76 -7.86
CA GLY A 54 -7.34 -15.40 -7.07
C GLY A 54 -7.83 -14.58 -5.86
N TRP A 55 -7.23 -13.42 -5.57
CA TRP A 55 -7.65 -12.61 -4.44
C TRP A 55 -8.93 -11.82 -4.74
N GLU A 56 -9.63 -11.44 -3.68
CA GLU A 56 -10.81 -10.58 -3.80
C GLU A 56 -10.43 -9.24 -4.48
N VAL A 57 -11.22 -8.85 -5.48
CA VAL A 57 -11.16 -7.49 -6.03
C VAL A 57 -11.72 -6.54 -4.99
N CYS A 58 -10.88 -5.65 -4.49
CA CYS A 58 -11.23 -4.71 -3.44
C CYS A 58 -11.55 -3.34 -4.05
N HIS A 59 -12.84 -3.00 -4.11
CA HIS A 59 -13.29 -1.70 -4.63
C HIS A 59 -13.22 -0.59 -3.60
N ASP A 60 -13.22 -0.94 -2.31
CA ASP A 60 -13.11 -0.01 -1.20
C ASP A 60 -12.20 -0.63 -0.12
N ILE A 61 -11.12 0.06 0.20
CA ILE A 61 -10.12 -0.38 1.18
C ILE A 61 -10.43 0.13 2.60
N THR A 62 -11.44 1.00 2.75
CA THR A 62 -11.76 1.64 4.02
C THR A 62 -12.63 0.83 4.99
N PRO A 63 -13.53 -0.06 4.54
CA PRO A 63 -14.29 -0.87 5.48
C PRO A 63 -13.42 -1.83 6.28
N GLY A 64 -13.73 -1.98 7.57
CA GLY A 64 -13.11 -3.00 8.42
C GLY A 64 -13.34 -4.40 7.88
N ARG A 65 -12.28 -5.16 7.75
CA ARG A 65 -12.25 -6.54 7.23
C ARG A 65 -11.47 -7.43 8.18
N SER A 66 -11.63 -8.75 8.07
CA SER A 66 -10.81 -9.71 8.83
C SER A 66 -10.79 -9.39 10.34
N HIS A 67 -11.94 -9.57 10.98
CA HIS A 67 -12.14 -9.17 12.37
C HIS A 67 -11.39 -10.05 13.38
N GLY A 68 -11.10 -9.48 14.55
CA GLY A 68 -10.39 -10.13 15.63
C GLY A 68 -8.86 -9.95 15.52
N PHE A 69 -8.09 -10.77 16.23
CA PHE A 69 -6.62 -10.82 16.07
C PHE A 69 -6.29 -11.46 14.73
N THR A 70 -5.88 -10.65 13.77
CA THR A 70 -5.83 -11.07 12.38
C THR A 70 -4.80 -10.28 11.57
N PHE A 71 -4.45 -10.86 10.43
CA PHE A 71 -3.62 -10.24 9.40
C PHE A 71 -4.36 -10.18 8.07
N ALA A 72 -4.03 -9.22 7.24
CA ALA A 72 -4.50 -9.19 5.86
C ALA A 72 -3.54 -8.42 4.96
N TRP A 73 -3.60 -8.72 3.66
CA TRP A 73 -2.85 -8.03 2.63
C TRP A 73 -3.79 -7.24 1.73
N TYR A 74 -3.39 -6.00 1.47
CA TYR A 74 -3.91 -5.19 0.37
C TYR A 74 -2.79 -5.03 -0.65
N ARG A 75 -3.07 -5.33 -1.91
CA ARG A 75 -2.08 -5.22 -2.99
C ARG A 75 -2.64 -4.44 -4.16
N ILE A 76 -1.78 -3.64 -4.78
CA ILE A 76 -2.07 -2.97 -6.05
C ILE A 76 -0.81 -2.98 -6.90
N LYS A 77 -0.98 -3.26 -8.20
CA LYS A 77 0.04 -3.01 -9.22
C LYS A 77 -0.34 -1.70 -9.92
N VAL A 78 0.59 -0.77 -9.99
CA VAL A 78 0.40 0.53 -10.64
C VAL A 78 1.37 0.68 -11.79
N THR A 79 0.88 1.24 -12.91
CA THR A 79 1.71 1.67 -14.04
C THR A 79 1.76 3.19 -14.01
N LEU A 80 2.96 3.77 -14.01
CA LEU A 80 3.12 5.21 -13.88
C LEU A 80 2.64 5.93 -15.15
N PRO A 81 1.76 6.96 -15.02
CA PRO A 81 1.32 7.78 -16.15
C PRO A 81 2.41 8.76 -16.58
N GLU A 82 2.23 9.44 -17.69
CA GLU A 82 3.14 10.51 -18.14
C GLU A 82 3.07 11.74 -17.22
N THR A 83 1.88 12.05 -16.73
CA THR A 83 1.62 13.21 -15.88
C THR A 83 0.72 12.89 -14.71
N VAL A 84 0.87 13.63 -13.62
CA VAL A 84 -0.04 13.65 -12.46
C VAL A 84 -0.56 15.08 -12.31
N GLN A 85 -1.86 15.28 -12.48
CA GLN A 85 -2.50 16.61 -12.44
C GLN A 85 -1.80 17.63 -13.35
N GLY A 86 -1.38 17.18 -14.55
CA GLY A 86 -0.68 18.02 -15.53
C GLY A 86 0.82 18.22 -15.28
N GLN A 87 1.36 17.71 -14.18
CA GLN A 87 2.78 17.75 -13.87
C GLN A 87 3.49 16.52 -14.43
N ASP A 88 4.57 16.70 -15.20
CA ASP A 88 5.40 15.60 -15.71
C ASP A 88 5.91 14.76 -14.56
N ILE A 89 5.71 13.44 -14.64
CA ILE A 89 6.10 12.53 -13.55
C ILE A 89 7.61 12.52 -13.30
N ARG A 90 8.42 12.78 -14.32
CA ARG A 90 9.89 12.86 -14.24
C ARG A 90 10.41 14.08 -13.47
N SER A 91 9.54 15.04 -13.16
CA SER A 91 9.93 16.29 -12.49
C SER A 91 10.29 16.13 -11.01
N GLY A 92 10.03 14.98 -10.40
CA GLY A 92 10.18 14.81 -8.96
C GLY A 92 10.37 13.38 -8.51
N ARG A 93 10.05 13.13 -7.26
CA ARG A 93 10.01 11.79 -6.65
C ARG A 93 8.57 11.36 -6.40
N LEU A 94 8.32 10.07 -6.45
CA LEU A 94 7.02 9.48 -6.17
C LEU A 94 7.00 8.84 -4.79
N LEU A 95 5.97 9.13 -4.02
CA LEU A 95 5.73 8.55 -2.70
C LEU A 95 4.38 7.84 -2.66
N PHE A 96 4.31 6.79 -1.85
CA PHE A 96 3.05 6.20 -1.43
C PHE A 96 2.75 6.64 0.00
N GLU A 97 1.52 7.11 0.23
CA GLU A 97 1.06 7.59 1.53
C GLU A 97 -0.21 6.85 1.93
N THR A 98 -0.25 6.40 3.17
CA THR A 98 -1.40 5.65 3.72
C THR A 98 -1.48 5.80 5.24
N CYS A 99 -2.51 5.24 5.82
CA CYS A 99 -2.68 5.07 7.25
C CYS A 99 -3.46 3.79 7.48
N VAL A 100 -2.92 2.89 8.27
CA VAL A 100 -3.47 1.55 8.50
C VAL A 100 -3.90 1.39 9.96
N ASP A 101 -4.90 0.59 10.21
CA ASP A 101 -5.37 0.20 11.54
C ASP A 101 -5.23 -1.33 11.73
N ASP A 102 -4.61 -1.81 12.80
CA ASP A 102 -3.87 -1.19 13.93
C ASP A 102 -2.39 -0.99 13.62
N TYR A 103 -1.82 -1.86 12.80
CA TYR A 103 -0.42 -1.96 12.43
C TYR A 103 -0.32 -2.17 10.93
N GLY A 104 0.61 -1.48 10.30
CA GLY A 104 0.83 -1.58 8.86
C GLY A 104 2.29 -1.66 8.47
N GLU A 105 2.59 -2.53 7.50
CA GLU A 105 3.86 -2.58 6.78
C GLU A 105 3.63 -2.28 5.31
N ILE A 106 4.42 -1.36 4.74
CA ILE A 106 4.38 -1.04 3.32
C ILE A 106 5.58 -1.65 2.61
N TRP A 107 5.30 -2.41 1.57
CA TRP A 107 6.28 -3.09 0.74
C TRP A 107 6.19 -2.56 -0.69
N ILE A 108 7.28 -2.00 -1.20
CA ILE A 108 7.41 -1.53 -2.58
C ILE A 108 8.29 -2.52 -3.34
N ASN A 109 7.73 -3.20 -4.34
CA ASN A 109 8.42 -4.25 -5.09
C ASN A 109 9.13 -5.28 -4.19
N GLY A 110 8.47 -5.67 -3.08
CA GLY A 110 9.00 -6.66 -2.14
C GLY A 110 9.99 -6.11 -1.11
N VAL A 111 10.25 -4.82 -1.09
CA VAL A 111 11.16 -4.16 -0.13
C VAL A 111 10.36 -3.31 0.86
N CYS A 112 10.62 -3.50 2.15
CA CYS A 112 10.08 -2.68 3.24
C CYS A 112 11.23 -1.87 3.87
N ASP A 113 11.20 -0.56 3.72
CA ASP A 113 12.19 0.34 4.33
C ASP A 113 11.83 0.57 5.80
N ARG A 114 12.40 -0.27 6.66
CA ARG A 114 12.11 -0.28 8.10
C ARG A 114 12.60 0.99 8.82
N GLU A 115 13.50 1.75 8.22
CA GLU A 115 14.08 2.95 8.84
C GLU A 115 13.30 4.22 8.48
N ARG A 116 12.44 4.17 7.43
CA ARG A 116 11.83 5.37 6.84
C ARG A 116 10.30 5.36 6.78
N GLY A 117 9.66 4.87 7.83
CA GLY A 117 8.22 5.03 8.00
C GLY A 117 7.36 4.02 7.25
N ALA A 118 7.97 2.92 6.73
CA ALA A 118 7.22 1.83 6.12
C ALA A 118 6.46 0.97 7.16
N ILE A 119 6.86 1.04 8.44
CA ILE A 119 6.21 0.33 9.54
C ILE A 119 5.67 1.34 10.54
N GLN A 120 4.37 1.27 10.81
CA GLN A 120 3.71 2.14 11.80
C GLN A 120 2.63 1.38 12.57
N GLY A 121 2.33 1.89 13.74
CA GLY A 121 1.24 1.43 14.58
C GLY A 121 -0.10 2.12 14.30
N PHE A 122 -1.00 1.99 15.24
CA PHE A 122 -2.38 2.46 15.15
C PHE A 122 -2.48 3.92 14.73
N ASN A 123 -3.21 4.15 13.64
CA ASN A 123 -3.62 5.46 13.15
C ASN A 123 -2.48 6.46 12.88
N VAL A 124 -1.27 5.96 12.63
CA VAL A 124 -0.11 6.79 12.29
C VAL A 124 0.05 6.86 10.77
N PRO A 125 0.08 8.06 10.17
CA PRO A 125 0.35 8.20 8.74
C PRO A 125 1.70 7.58 8.35
N GLN A 126 1.69 6.84 7.24
CA GLN A 126 2.88 6.24 6.65
C GLN A 126 3.18 6.91 5.32
N ARG A 127 4.47 7.10 5.04
CA ARG A 127 4.93 7.76 3.85
C ARG A 127 6.22 7.12 3.37
N VAL A 128 6.17 6.47 2.22
CA VAL A 128 7.27 5.67 1.67
C VAL A 128 7.64 6.13 0.28
N VAL A 129 8.92 6.23 -0.02
CA VAL A 129 9.41 6.54 -1.36
C VAL A 129 9.18 5.32 -2.25
N VAL A 130 8.40 5.49 -3.32
CA VAL A 130 8.23 4.48 -4.38
C VAL A 130 9.44 4.52 -5.31
N THR A 131 9.82 5.72 -5.76
CA THR A 131 11.01 5.95 -6.58
C THR A 131 11.43 7.41 -6.51
N THR A 132 12.73 7.66 -6.64
CA THR A 132 13.31 9.01 -6.76
C THR A 132 13.41 9.48 -8.20
N GLU A 133 13.26 8.56 -9.17
CA GLU A 133 13.41 8.80 -10.62
C GLU A 133 12.26 8.12 -11.38
N PRO A 134 11.01 8.59 -11.19
CA PRO A 134 9.87 7.96 -11.83
C PRO A 134 9.93 8.15 -13.35
N GLN A 135 9.61 7.07 -14.08
CA GLN A 135 9.51 7.08 -15.53
C GLN A 135 8.11 6.61 -15.97
N PRO A 136 7.50 7.23 -16.98
CA PRO A 136 6.24 6.75 -17.53
C PRO A 136 6.32 5.29 -17.95
N GLY A 137 5.26 4.53 -17.70
CA GLY A 137 5.17 3.12 -18.03
C GLY A 137 5.89 2.18 -17.06
N GLN A 138 6.69 2.67 -16.12
CA GLN A 138 7.23 1.82 -15.05
C GLN A 138 6.11 1.25 -14.18
N GLN A 139 6.29 0.01 -13.76
CA GLN A 139 5.34 -0.68 -12.91
C GLN A 139 5.90 -0.87 -11.49
N TYR A 140 5.04 -0.67 -10.52
CA TYR A 140 5.34 -0.91 -9.11
C TYR A 140 4.23 -1.75 -8.48
N THR A 141 4.65 -2.73 -7.68
CA THR A 141 3.75 -3.44 -6.77
C THR A 141 3.85 -2.78 -5.40
N ILE A 142 2.72 -2.32 -4.90
CA ILE A 142 2.57 -1.81 -3.54
C ILE A 142 1.76 -2.84 -2.77
N ALA A 143 2.37 -3.42 -1.75
CA ALA A 143 1.70 -4.36 -0.86
C ALA A 143 1.68 -3.78 0.55
N VAL A 144 0.51 -3.78 1.17
CA VAL A 144 0.29 -3.33 2.54
C VAL A 144 -0.13 -4.53 3.36
N LEU A 145 0.71 -4.94 4.31
CA LEU A 145 0.32 -5.87 5.37
C LEU A 145 -0.37 -5.07 6.46
N ALA A 146 -1.59 -5.41 6.79
CA ALA A 146 -2.32 -4.86 7.91
C ALA A 146 -2.50 -5.93 9.00
N ALA A 147 -2.37 -5.54 10.24
CA ALA A 147 -2.64 -6.41 11.38
C ALA A 147 -3.54 -5.72 12.39
N ASN A 148 -4.50 -6.46 12.94
CA ASN A 148 -5.35 -6.03 14.02
C ASN A 148 -5.00 -6.81 15.29
N GLY A 149 -4.67 -6.10 16.36
CA GLY A 149 -4.33 -6.68 17.65
C GLY A 149 -5.55 -6.92 18.54
N PRO A 150 -5.40 -7.72 19.61
CA PRO A 150 -6.50 -8.00 20.55
C PRO A 150 -6.75 -6.86 21.53
N LEU A 151 -5.92 -5.81 21.51
CA LEU A 151 -5.96 -4.75 22.51
C LEU A 151 -7.10 -3.75 22.22
N GLY A 152 -7.98 -3.58 23.17
CA GLY A 152 -8.98 -2.55 23.20
C GLY A 152 -10.33 -2.90 22.56
N GLN A 153 -10.35 -3.61 21.43
CA GLN A 153 -11.61 -3.98 20.76
C GLN A 153 -11.52 -5.35 20.09
N PRO A 154 -11.97 -6.41 20.76
CA PRO A 154 -11.90 -7.77 20.19
C PRO A 154 -12.65 -7.96 18.86
N GLY A 155 -13.60 -7.10 18.55
CA GLY A 155 -14.36 -7.12 17.29
C GLY A 155 -13.81 -6.22 16.19
N GLY A 156 -12.69 -5.52 16.41
CA GLY A 156 -12.06 -4.67 15.40
C GLY A 156 -11.54 -5.46 14.22
N GLY A 157 -11.42 -4.83 13.06
CA GLY A 157 -10.92 -5.42 11.83
C GLY A 157 -9.82 -4.56 11.20
N VAL A 158 -9.05 -5.15 10.31
CA VAL A 158 -8.05 -4.40 9.54
C VAL A 158 -8.72 -3.52 8.50
N PHE A 159 -8.19 -2.32 8.27
CA PHE A 159 -8.60 -1.45 7.17
C PHE A 159 -7.51 -0.44 6.82
N VAL A 160 -7.63 0.15 5.64
CA VAL A 160 -6.74 1.20 5.15
C VAL A 160 -7.55 2.49 5.01
N ARG A 161 -7.17 3.55 5.73
CA ARG A 161 -7.95 4.79 5.77
C ARG A 161 -7.91 5.57 4.47
N TYR A 162 -6.74 5.58 3.82
CA TYR A 162 -6.51 6.20 2.52
C TYR A 162 -5.29 5.58 1.84
N ALA A 163 -5.20 5.76 0.54
CA ALA A 163 -4.04 5.37 -0.25
C ALA A 163 -3.80 6.41 -1.34
N LEU A 164 -2.64 7.06 -1.31
CA LEU A 164 -2.29 8.14 -2.22
C LEU A 164 -0.96 7.87 -2.90
N LEU A 165 -0.84 8.20 -4.18
CA LEU A 165 0.44 8.39 -4.85
C LEU A 165 0.70 9.89 -4.97
N ALA A 166 1.77 10.36 -4.36
CA ALA A 166 2.14 11.78 -4.34
C ALA A 166 3.42 11.99 -5.14
N LEU A 167 3.34 12.76 -6.21
CA LEU A 167 4.49 13.30 -6.93
C LEU A 167 4.93 14.58 -6.22
N GLU A 168 6.17 14.64 -5.78
CA GLU A 168 6.78 15.82 -5.17
C GLU A 168 7.98 16.29 -5.96
N TRP A 169 8.07 17.58 -6.23
CA TRP A 169 9.19 18.18 -6.96
C TRP A 169 9.75 19.40 -6.27
N ARG A 170 10.99 19.74 -6.64
CA ARG A 170 11.61 20.97 -6.19
C ARG A 170 11.26 22.10 -7.17
N THR A 171 10.83 23.23 -6.66
CA THR A 171 10.74 24.43 -7.47
C THR A 171 12.17 24.93 -7.77
N PRO A 172 12.54 25.17 -9.03
CA PRO A 172 13.82 25.80 -9.33
C PRO A 172 13.92 27.15 -8.60
N GLY A 173 14.93 27.33 -7.77
CA GLY A 173 15.21 28.63 -7.12
C GLY A 173 15.00 28.70 -5.60
N TYR A 174 14.84 27.58 -4.90
CA TYR A 174 14.90 27.52 -3.44
C TYR A 174 15.87 26.44 -2.96
#